data_77b4bd7c779c6082941fb47233209cf5
#
_entry.id   77b4bd7c779c6082941fb47233209cf5
#
_cell.length_a   1.000
_cell.length_b   1.000
_cell.length_c   1.000
_cell.angle_alpha   90.00
_cell.angle_beta   90.00
_cell.angle_gamma   90.00
#
_symmetry.space_group_name_H-M   'P 1'
#
loop_
_entity.id
_entity.type
_entity.pdbx_description
1 polymer ?
#
loop_
_entity_poly.entity_id
_entity_poly.type
_entity_poly.pdbx_seq_one_letter_code
_entity_poly.pdbx_strand_id
1 'polypeptide(L)'
;YGRFDQYMYPYYIRDINEKKITEEDALELLTCLWIKTLTVNKVRSQAHTLSSAGSPMYQNVTIGGQTTDKKDAVNELSFAVLKSVAQTRLTQPNLTVRYHANLNKHFFDECIEVMKLGFGMPALNNDEIIIPSFINWGVKEEDAYNYSAIGCVETAVPGKWGYRCTGMSYVNFPRVLLCTMNNGVDLTTNKRFTKGHGYFTEMETYEDLLAAWDKTVREMTRYSVIVENFIDKASERDVPDILCSALTDDCIGRGKTIKEGGAVYDFISGLQVGIANMANSLAAIKKLVYDEKKITREQLWNAILDDFQSPENKNIQEMLNDEAPKYGNDDDYADNLIVEAYDSYIDEIKKYPNTRYNRGPIGGIRYAGTSSISANVGQGMGTMATPDGRNAHEPLAEGCSPAHNTDKNGPTAVFKSISKLRTEKITGGVLLNQKMTPQMLSTEENKQKLELLIRTFFNRLHGYHVQYNIVSKETLIDAQKHPENHKDLIVRVAGYS
;
A
#
# COMPACT_ATOMS: atom_id res chain seq x y z
N TYR A 1 -4.03 8.31 14.84
CA TYR A 1 -3.78 8.49 16.30
C TYR A 1 -2.29 8.53 16.67
N GLY A 2 -1.40 8.45 15.69
CA GLY A 2 0.03 8.55 15.95
C GLY A 2 0.59 7.40 16.78
N ARG A 3 1.71 7.65 17.44
CA ARG A 3 2.39 6.71 18.36
C ARG A 3 1.69 6.69 19.71
N PHE A 4 0.55 6.05 19.75
CA PHE A 4 -0.37 6.08 20.88
C PHE A 4 0.27 5.63 22.19
N ASP A 5 1.04 4.57 22.16
CA ASP A 5 1.74 4.01 23.31
C ASP A 5 2.87 4.90 23.86
N GLN A 6 3.29 5.94 23.10
CA GLN A 6 4.35 6.83 23.55
C GLN A 6 3.76 8.06 24.24
N TYR A 7 2.83 8.79 23.59
CA TYR A 7 2.29 10.02 24.18
C TYR A 7 1.27 9.77 25.28
N MET A 8 0.60 8.61 25.30
CA MET A 8 -0.32 8.22 26.36
C MET A 8 0.34 7.52 27.54
N TYR A 9 1.55 6.95 27.34
CA TYR A 9 2.24 6.19 28.39
C TYR A 9 2.45 6.95 29.70
N PRO A 10 2.88 8.23 29.71
CA PRO A 10 3.05 8.99 30.97
C PRO A 10 1.77 9.08 31.81
N TYR A 11 0.61 9.19 31.16
CA TYR A 11 -0.68 9.22 31.85
C TYR A 11 -1.06 7.83 32.38
N TYR A 12 -0.91 6.81 31.53
CA TYR A 12 -1.19 5.43 31.89
C TYR A 12 -0.38 4.97 33.10
N ILE A 13 0.96 5.09 33.05
CA ILE A 13 1.83 4.59 34.12
C ILE A 13 1.67 5.39 35.42
N ARG A 14 1.40 6.68 35.34
CA ARG A 14 1.06 7.50 36.51
C ARG A 14 -0.19 6.98 37.20
N ASP A 15 -1.26 6.77 36.44
CA ASP A 15 -2.57 6.41 37.05
C ASP A 15 -2.56 4.97 37.56
N ILE A 16 -1.78 4.06 36.96
CA ILE A 16 -1.49 2.72 37.51
C ILE A 16 -0.70 2.80 38.82
N ASN A 17 0.40 3.57 38.85
CA ASN A 17 1.26 3.70 40.03
C ASN A 17 0.52 4.38 41.22
N GLU A 18 -0.33 5.35 40.91
CA GLU A 18 -1.19 6.02 41.92
C GLU A 18 -2.41 5.18 42.29
N LYS A 19 -2.58 3.99 41.71
CA LYS A 19 -3.72 3.08 41.92
C LYS A 19 -5.08 3.73 41.67
N LYS A 20 -5.14 4.65 40.72
CA LYS A 20 -6.40 5.28 40.25
C LYS A 20 -7.17 4.34 39.34
N ILE A 21 -6.46 3.55 38.56
CA ILE A 21 -6.98 2.51 37.70
C ILE A 21 -6.14 1.25 37.85
N THR A 22 -6.73 0.10 37.54
CA THR A 22 -6.04 -1.17 37.39
C THR A 22 -5.66 -1.40 35.90
N GLU A 23 -4.90 -2.44 35.62
CA GLU A 23 -4.62 -2.85 34.23
C GLU A 23 -5.91 -3.29 33.52
N GLU A 24 -6.85 -3.92 34.22
CA GLU A 24 -8.16 -4.32 33.72
C GLU A 24 -9.02 -3.08 33.36
N ASP A 25 -9.04 -2.05 34.23
CA ASP A 25 -9.74 -0.81 33.93
C ASP A 25 -9.16 -0.11 32.68
N ALA A 26 -7.83 -0.10 32.55
CA ALA A 26 -7.16 0.46 31.38
C ALA A 26 -7.50 -0.33 30.11
N LEU A 27 -7.56 -1.66 30.19
CA LEU A 27 -7.93 -2.51 29.08
C LEU A 27 -9.39 -2.28 28.66
N GLU A 28 -10.30 -2.11 29.62
CA GLU A 28 -11.70 -1.75 29.36
C GLU A 28 -11.83 -0.40 28.67
N LEU A 29 -11.12 0.63 29.18
CA LEU A 29 -11.10 1.96 28.56
C LEU A 29 -10.58 1.95 27.13
N LEU A 30 -9.50 1.19 26.86
CA LEU A 30 -8.98 1.01 25.49
C LEU A 30 -10.01 0.32 24.60
N THR A 31 -10.65 -0.73 25.09
CA THR A 31 -11.71 -1.45 24.37
C THR A 31 -12.88 -0.52 24.03
N CYS A 32 -13.33 0.29 24.98
CA CYS A 32 -14.35 1.31 24.76
C CYS A 32 -13.92 2.36 23.71
N LEU A 33 -12.64 2.77 23.74
CA LEU A 33 -12.07 3.68 22.75
C LEU A 33 -12.11 3.09 21.34
N TRP A 34 -11.76 1.81 21.18
CA TRP A 34 -11.80 1.17 19.86
C TRP A 34 -13.24 1.02 19.33
N ILE A 35 -14.18 0.64 20.19
CA ILE A 35 -15.60 0.60 19.84
C ILE A 35 -16.07 2.00 19.42
N LYS A 36 -15.72 3.03 20.18
CA LYS A 36 -16.06 4.42 19.84
C LYS A 36 -15.43 4.84 18.52
N THR A 37 -14.19 4.47 18.28
CA THR A 37 -13.47 4.73 17.03
C THR A 37 -14.20 4.11 15.83
N LEU A 38 -14.70 2.89 15.95
CA LEU A 38 -15.49 2.22 14.92
C LEU A 38 -16.82 2.94 14.64
N THR A 39 -17.43 3.56 15.64
CA THR A 39 -18.71 4.30 15.46
C THR A 39 -18.53 5.63 14.73
N VAL A 40 -17.34 6.17 14.66
CA VAL A 40 -17.06 7.40 13.91
C VAL A 40 -17.16 7.09 12.42
N ASN A 41 -18.08 7.77 11.75
CA ASN A 41 -18.31 7.57 10.32
C ASN A 41 -18.31 8.91 9.57
N LYS A 42 -18.14 8.84 8.26
CA LYS A 42 -18.15 10.00 7.39
C LYS A 42 -19.04 9.77 6.17
N VAL A 43 -19.67 10.83 5.71
CA VAL A 43 -20.41 10.82 4.44
C VAL A 43 -19.42 10.83 3.28
N ARG A 44 -19.62 9.94 2.33
CA ARG A 44 -18.86 9.84 1.09
C ARG A 44 -19.79 9.95 -0.11
N SER A 45 -19.24 10.33 -1.26
CA SER A 45 -19.97 10.22 -2.52
C SER A 45 -20.29 8.76 -2.84
N GLN A 46 -21.37 8.53 -3.58
CA GLN A 46 -21.73 7.18 -4.04
C GLN A 46 -20.58 6.54 -4.83
N ALA A 47 -19.95 7.30 -5.73
CA ALA A 47 -18.83 6.81 -6.52
C ALA A 47 -17.64 6.37 -5.63
N HIS A 48 -17.32 7.11 -4.57
CA HIS A 48 -16.28 6.73 -3.63
C HIS A 48 -16.65 5.46 -2.86
N THR A 49 -17.89 5.36 -2.39
CA THR A 49 -18.38 4.17 -1.66
C THR A 49 -18.32 2.91 -2.52
N LEU A 50 -18.71 3.01 -3.79
CA LEU A 50 -18.66 1.89 -4.73
C LEU A 50 -17.22 1.49 -5.11
N SER A 51 -16.30 2.45 -5.16
CA SER A 51 -14.91 2.20 -5.55
C SER A 51 -14.00 1.74 -4.39
N SER A 52 -14.47 1.89 -3.14
CA SER A 52 -13.67 1.57 -1.94
C SER A 52 -14.26 0.36 -1.23
N ALA A 53 -13.70 -0.83 -1.45
CA ALA A 53 -14.13 -2.05 -0.77
C ALA A 53 -14.09 -1.86 0.76
N GLY A 54 -15.16 -2.26 1.46
CA GLY A 54 -15.29 -2.16 2.91
C GLY A 54 -15.46 -0.73 3.45
N SER A 55 -15.40 0.30 2.63
CA SER A 55 -15.53 1.73 3.01
C SER A 55 -14.80 2.14 4.30
N PRO A 56 -13.52 1.81 4.49
CA PRO A 56 -12.81 2.01 5.74
C PRO A 56 -12.68 3.50 6.10
N MET A 57 -12.55 3.80 7.38
CA MET A 57 -12.37 5.17 7.90
C MET A 57 -10.92 5.65 7.84
N TYR A 58 -9.97 4.77 7.56
CA TYR A 58 -8.53 5.04 7.47
C TYR A 58 -7.90 5.49 8.80
N GLN A 59 -8.46 5.07 9.92
CA GLN A 59 -7.91 5.35 11.24
C GLN A 59 -6.76 4.38 11.52
N ASN A 60 -5.65 4.88 12.04
CA ASN A 60 -4.48 4.08 12.39
C ASN A 60 -3.97 4.42 13.80
N VAL A 61 -3.58 3.39 14.53
CA VAL A 61 -2.85 3.44 15.79
C VAL A 61 -1.50 2.80 15.58
N THR A 62 -0.44 3.48 15.98
CA THR A 62 0.94 2.97 15.86
C THR A 62 1.53 2.77 17.26
N ILE A 63 2.20 1.63 17.46
CA ILE A 63 2.88 1.26 18.72
C ILE A 63 4.28 0.71 18.46
N GLY A 64 5.12 0.65 19.49
CA GLY A 64 6.49 0.15 19.43
C GLY A 64 7.45 1.08 18.68
N GLY A 65 8.42 0.50 18.01
CA GLY A 65 9.47 1.22 17.29
C GLY A 65 10.63 1.66 18.18
N GLN A 66 11.43 2.59 17.67
CA GLN A 66 12.60 3.09 18.35
C GLN A 66 12.40 4.48 18.94
N THR A 67 13.13 4.76 20.00
CA THR A 67 13.39 6.11 20.51
C THR A 67 14.52 6.77 19.71
N THR A 68 14.73 8.09 19.88
CA THR A 68 15.80 8.84 19.20
C THR A 68 17.22 8.36 19.57
N ASP A 69 17.38 7.76 20.77
CA ASP A 69 18.63 7.13 21.19
C ASP A 69 18.72 5.64 20.77
N LYS A 70 17.90 5.23 19.81
CA LYS A 70 17.89 3.90 19.15
C LYS A 70 17.60 2.73 20.09
N LYS A 71 16.92 3.01 21.22
CA LYS A 71 16.43 1.96 22.11
C LYS A 71 15.04 1.51 21.69
N ASP A 72 14.66 0.32 22.12
CA ASP A 72 13.31 -0.18 21.99
C ASP A 72 12.33 0.71 22.80
N ALA A 73 11.27 1.15 22.14
CA ALA A 73 10.26 2.01 22.71
C ALA A 73 9.02 1.26 23.20
N VAL A 74 9.04 -0.08 23.14
CA VAL A 74 7.94 -0.91 23.69
C VAL A 74 7.85 -0.70 25.19
N ASN A 75 6.62 -0.51 25.67
CA ASN A 75 6.29 -0.31 27.07
C ASN A 75 5.00 -1.06 27.45
N GLU A 76 4.57 -1.01 28.71
CA GLU A 76 3.41 -1.74 29.21
C GLU A 76 2.12 -1.35 28.47
N LEU A 77 1.99 -0.09 28.05
CA LEU A 77 0.84 0.35 27.26
C LEU A 77 0.85 -0.25 25.84
N SER A 78 2.04 -0.54 25.26
CA SER A 78 2.13 -1.24 23.99
C SER A 78 1.47 -2.62 24.06
N PHE A 79 1.71 -3.37 25.14
CA PHE A 79 1.06 -4.66 25.41
C PHE A 79 -0.44 -4.51 25.65
N ALA A 80 -0.86 -3.51 26.44
CA ALA A 80 -2.27 -3.27 26.72
C ALA A 80 -3.05 -2.94 25.42
N VAL A 81 -2.49 -2.10 24.55
CA VAL A 81 -3.07 -1.80 23.23
C VAL A 81 -3.19 -3.06 22.37
N LEU A 82 -2.12 -3.84 22.27
CA LEU A 82 -2.12 -5.08 21.48
C LEU A 82 -3.20 -6.06 21.98
N LYS A 83 -3.30 -6.24 23.31
CA LYS A 83 -4.29 -7.10 23.96
C LYS A 83 -5.72 -6.61 23.73
N SER A 84 -5.97 -5.29 23.84
CA SER A 84 -7.30 -4.73 23.64
C SER A 84 -7.79 -4.87 22.20
N VAL A 85 -6.90 -4.70 21.21
CA VAL A 85 -7.22 -4.92 19.80
C VAL A 85 -7.50 -6.40 19.52
N ALA A 86 -6.74 -7.31 20.13
CA ALA A 86 -6.98 -8.76 20.03
C ALA A 86 -8.31 -9.19 20.61
N GLN A 87 -8.78 -8.53 21.69
CA GLN A 87 -10.08 -8.81 22.31
C GLN A 87 -11.24 -8.29 21.47
N THR A 88 -11.11 -7.11 20.90
CA THR A 88 -12.20 -6.46 20.13
C THR A 88 -12.33 -6.98 18.72
N ARG A 89 -11.22 -7.32 18.06
CA ARG A 89 -11.16 -7.79 16.68
C ARG A 89 -11.99 -6.94 15.72
N LEU A 90 -11.89 -5.62 15.86
CA LEU A 90 -12.62 -4.68 15.01
C LEU A 90 -11.80 -4.35 13.75
N THR A 91 -12.48 -3.90 12.70
CA THR A 91 -11.83 -3.42 11.47
C THR A 91 -11.14 -2.05 11.67
N GLN A 92 -11.49 -1.32 12.72
CA GLN A 92 -10.94 -0.01 13.07
C GLN A 92 -10.72 0.09 14.59
N PRO A 93 -9.64 0.76 15.03
CA PRO A 93 -8.56 1.34 14.23
C PRO A 93 -7.66 0.26 13.63
N ASN A 94 -6.99 0.62 12.53
CA ASN A 94 -5.92 -0.19 11.99
C ASN A 94 -4.72 -0.15 12.95
N LEU A 95 -4.21 -1.29 13.39
CA LEU A 95 -3.06 -1.37 14.29
C LEU A 95 -1.77 -1.62 13.50
N THR A 96 -0.79 -0.75 13.69
CA THR A 96 0.55 -0.91 13.14
C THR A 96 1.58 -1.01 14.26
N VAL A 97 2.43 -2.03 14.20
CA VAL A 97 3.61 -2.18 15.04
C VAL A 97 4.84 -1.73 14.26
N ARG A 98 5.63 -0.84 14.81
CA ARG A 98 6.91 -0.48 14.25
C ARG A 98 7.96 -1.50 14.68
N TYR A 99 8.53 -2.17 13.69
CA TYR A 99 9.58 -3.18 13.86
C TYR A 99 10.96 -2.53 13.74
N HIS A 100 11.91 -3.01 14.55
CA HIS A 100 13.34 -2.78 14.39
C HIS A 100 14.13 -4.02 14.87
N ALA A 101 15.42 -4.09 14.54
CA ALA A 101 16.23 -5.28 14.79
C ALA A 101 16.26 -5.72 16.27
N ASN A 102 16.23 -4.75 17.19
CA ASN A 102 16.29 -4.96 18.64
C ASN A 102 14.90 -4.93 19.32
N LEU A 103 13.81 -5.09 18.57
CA LEU A 103 12.45 -5.13 19.11
C LEU A 103 12.35 -6.20 20.20
N ASN A 104 11.72 -5.87 21.33
CA ASN A 104 11.48 -6.76 22.47
C ASN A 104 10.91 -8.10 21.97
N LYS A 105 11.62 -9.19 22.28
CA LYS A 105 11.24 -10.52 21.78
C LYS A 105 9.87 -10.94 22.27
N HIS A 106 9.59 -10.77 23.56
CA HIS A 106 8.29 -11.14 24.13
C HIS A 106 7.14 -10.36 23.48
N PHE A 107 7.32 -9.06 23.26
CA PHE A 107 6.32 -8.27 22.56
C PHE A 107 6.11 -8.74 21.10
N PHE A 108 7.19 -9.14 20.42
CA PHE A 108 7.06 -9.65 19.06
C PHE A 108 6.38 -11.01 19.01
N ASP A 109 6.64 -11.89 19.99
CA ASP A 109 5.94 -13.16 20.14
C ASP A 109 4.42 -12.94 20.33
N GLU A 110 4.02 -11.97 21.17
CA GLU A 110 2.62 -11.59 21.36
C GLU A 110 2.00 -11.02 20.06
N CYS A 111 2.75 -10.26 19.28
CA CYS A 111 2.29 -9.79 17.96
C CYS A 111 1.95 -10.97 17.04
N ILE A 112 2.77 -12.04 17.03
CA ILE A 112 2.53 -13.23 16.23
C ILE A 112 1.28 -13.98 16.72
N GLU A 113 1.07 -14.08 18.04
CA GLU A 113 -0.16 -14.66 18.59
C GLU A 113 -1.41 -13.88 18.17
N VAL A 114 -1.32 -12.56 18.14
CA VAL A 114 -2.44 -11.72 17.67
C VAL A 114 -2.66 -11.88 16.17
N MET A 115 -1.61 -11.92 15.34
CA MET A 115 -1.74 -12.20 13.90
C MET A 115 -2.44 -13.51 13.62
N LYS A 116 -2.16 -14.55 14.42
CA LYS A 116 -2.76 -15.89 14.32
C LYS A 116 -4.29 -15.88 14.50
N LEU A 117 -4.84 -14.86 15.15
CA LEU A 117 -6.30 -14.70 15.31
C LEU A 117 -7.03 -14.44 13.98
N GLY A 118 -6.30 -14.10 12.90
CA GLY A 118 -6.80 -14.11 11.54
C GLY A 118 -7.57 -12.85 11.10
N PHE A 119 -7.59 -11.79 11.89
CA PHE A 119 -8.28 -10.53 11.51
C PHE A 119 -7.35 -9.46 10.88
N GLY A 120 -6.15 -9.87 10.46
CA GLY A 120 -5.25 -9.06 9.65
C GLY A 120 -4.42 -8.00 10.41
N MET A 121 -4.37 -8.03 11.73
CA MET A 121 -3.60 -7.11 12.57
C MET A 121 -2.68 -7.87 13.53
N PRO A 122 -1.59 -7.20 13.99
CA PRO A 122 -1.07 -5.92 13.53
C PRO A 122 -0.39 -5.99 12.16
N ALA A 123 -0.33 -4.86 11.46
CA ALA A 123 0.60 -4.68 10.36
C ALA A 123 1.99 -4.32 10.92
N LEU A 124 3.06 -4.65 10.18
CA LEU A 124 4.44 -4.36 10.60
C LEU A 124 5.09 -3.35 9.65
N ASN A 125 5.68 -2.29 10.20
CA ASN A 125 6.47 -1.29 9.48
C ASN A 125 7.94 -1.35 9.94
N ASN A 126 8.88 -1.29 9.01
CA ASN A 126 10.31 -1.42 9.28
C ASN A 126 10.99 -0.06 9.52
N ASP A 127 11.35 0.23 10.76
CA ASP A 127 12.07 1.44 11.16
C ASP A 127 13.41 1.60 10.43
N GLU A 128 14.11 0.49 10.14
CA GLU A 128 15.43 0.50 9.51
C GLU A 128 15.41 1.05 8.07
N ILE A 129 14.25 1.10 7.43
CA ILE A 129 14.05 1.64 6.08
C ILE A 129 13.34 3.00 6.12
N ILE A 130 12.31 3.12 6.96
CA ILE A 130 11.43 4.29 6.97
C ILE A 130 12.14 5.51 7.57
N ILE A 131 12.85 5.34 8.70
CA ILE A 131 13.55 6.45 9.35
C ILE A 131 14.64 7.04 8.44
N PRO A 132 15.59 6.25 7.89
CA PRO A 132 16.57 6.80 6.96
C PRO A 132 15.95 7.44 5.72
N SER A 133 14.87 6.86 5.19
CA SER A 133 14.17 7.42 4.04
C SER A 133 13.65 8.83 4.32
N PHE A 134 13.04 9.06 5.48
CA PHE A 134 12.58 10.38 5.90
C PHE A 134 13.72 11.38 6.08
N ILE A 135 14.82 10.96 6.73
CA ILE A 135 16.01 11.81 6.91
C ILE A 135 16.59 12.22 5.55
N ASN A 136 16.65 11.29 4.59
CA ASN A 136 17.12 11.57 3.22
C ASN A 136 16.26 12.61 2.48
N TRP A 137 14.97 12.71 2.83
CA TRP A 137 14.07 13.75 2.30
C TRP A 137 14.11 15.07 3.10
N GLY A 138 14.95 15.17 4.14
CA GLY A 138 15.12 16.39 4.94
C GLY A 138 14.22 16.50 6.16
N VAL A 139 13.56 15.42 6.57
CA VAL A 139 12.90 15.35 7.88
C VAL A 139 13.98 15.30 8.95
N LYS A 140 13.86 16.11 10.00
CA LYS A 140 14.79 16.09 11.12
C LYS A 140 14.83 14.72 11.77
N GLU A 141 16.01 14.30 12.23
CA GLU A 141 16.20 12.97 12.81
C GLU A 141 15.23 12.69 13.96
N GLU A 142 15.09 13.61 14.90
CA GLU A 142 14.16 13.49 16.04
C GLU A 142 12.70 13.25 15.59
N ASP A 143 12.27 13.93 14.54
CA ASP A 143 10.93 13.81 13.99
C ASP A 143 10.78 12.53 13.15
N ALA A 144 11.82 12.11 12.43
CA ALA A 144 11.82 10.84 11.70
C ALA A 144 11.63 9.65 12.64
N TYR A 145 12.25 9.66 13.84
CA TYR A 145 12.02 8.65 14.87
C TYR A 145 10.60 8.70 15.45
N ASN A 146 9.88 9.80 15.29
CA ASN A 146 8.49 9.94 15.76
C ASN A 146 7.45 9.67 14.65
N TYR A 147 7.82 9.10 13.52
CA TYR A 147 6.85 8.77 12.49
C TYR A 147 5.78 7.79 12.97
N SER A 148 4.61 7.85 12.37
CA SER A 148 3.53 6.86 12.52
C SER A 148 2.97 6.47 11.17
N ALA A 149 2.31 5.31 11.13
CA ALA A 149 1.53 4.90 9.96
C ALA A 149 0.24 5.73 9.87
N ILE A 150 -0.19 6.00 8.65
CA ILE A 150 -1.42 6.70 8.32
C ILE A 150 -2.18 5.87 7.28
N GLY A 151 -3.48 5.71 7.46
CA GLY A 151 -4.29 4.96 6.50
C GLY A 151 -3.84 3.51 6.37
N CYS A 152 -3.33 3.13 5.19
CA CYS A 152 -2.87 1.76 4.89
C CYS A 152 -1.45 1.48 5.42
N VAL A 153 -0.47 2.12 4.77
CA VAL A 153 0.98 1.89 4.92
C VAL A 153 1.75 3.20 4.75
N GLU A 154 1.08 4.29 4.44
CA GLU A 154 1.67 5.60 4.39
C GLU A 154 2.24 5.98 5.74
N THR A 155 3.24 6.84 5.74
CA THR A 155 3.90 7.30 6.94
C THR A 155 4.02 8.82 6.98
N ALA A 156 3.91 9.40 8.18
CA ALA A 156 4.08 10.83 8.41
C ALA A 156 4.50 11.10 9.85
N VAL A 157 4.90 12.33 10.14
CA VAL A 157 5.21 12.78 11.49
C VAL A 157 3.95 13.37 12.12
N PRO A 158 3.37 12.76 13.17
CA PRO A 158 2.15 13.24 13.81
C PRO A 158 2.28 14.69 14.30
N GLY A 159 1.24 15.49 14.06
CA GLY A 159 1.17 16.89 14.47
C GLY A 159 2.06 17.86 13.67
N LYS A 160 2.93 17.37 12.78
CA LYS A 160 3.88 18.21 12.02
C LYS A 160 3.74 18.09 10.50
N TRP A 161 2.90 17.18 10.01
CA TRP A 161 2.75 16.91 8.59
C TRP A 161 1.68 17.77 7.95
N GLY A 162 1.86 18.07 6.66
CA GLY A 162 0.99 18.92 5.88
C GLY A 162 -0.38 18.30 5.58
N TYR A 163 -1.11 18.96 4.73
CA TYR A 163 -2.52 18.74 4.43
C TYR A 163 -2.88 17.28 4.10
N ARG A 164 -2.02 16.58 3.39
CA ARG A 164 -2.23 15.17 3.03
C ARG A 164 -0.91 14.45 2.80
N CYS A 165 -0.84 13.18 3.14
CA CYS A 165 0.35 12.37 2.89
C CYS A 165 0.32 11.67 1.52
N THR A 166 -0.85 11.55 0.88
CA THR A 166 -1.04 10.87 -0.41
C THR A 166 -1.61 11.77 -1.49
N GLY A 167 -1.44 11.38 -2.75
CA GLY A 167 -2.11 11.96 -3.90
C GLY A 167 -3.64 11.81 -3.85
N MET A 168 -4.31 12.44 -4.80
CA MET A 168 -5.77 12.33 -5.01
C MET A 168 -6.11 11.70 -6.35
N SER A 169 -5.12 11.43 -7.17
CA SER A 169 -5.24 10.76 -8.46
C SER A 169 -4.48 9.46 -8.46
N TYR A 170 -5.04 8.44 -9.09
CA TYR A 170 -4.43 7.12 -9.22
C TYR A 170 -3.77 6.97 -10.60
N VAL A 171 -2.53 6.54 -10.62
CA VAL A 171 -1.90 6.03 -11.83
C VAL A 171 -2.17 4.52 -11.88
N ASN A 172 -3.10 4.11 -12.73
CA ASN A 172 -3.47 2.72 -12.95
C ASN A 172 -2.53 2.12 -14.00
N PHE A 173 -1.51 1.41 -13.57
CA PHE A 173 -0.45 0.92 -14.46
C PHE A 173 -0.93 -0.03 -15.56
N PRO A 174 -1.78 -1.04 -15.31
CA PRO A 174 -2.35 -1.84 -16.39
C PRO A 174 -3.11 -1.00 -17.42
N ARG A 175 -3.88 -0.02 -16.99
CA ARG A 175 -4.59 0.88 -17.90
C ARG A 175 -3.64 1.79 -18.70
N VAL A 176 -2.55 2.25 -18.05
CA VAL A 176 -1.47 2.99 -18.75
C VAL A 176 -0.79 2.11 -19.79
N LEU A 177 -0.55 0.82 -19.48
CA LEU A 177 0.03 -0.12 -20.44
C LEU A 177 -0.92 -0.35 -21.63
N LEU A 178 -2.21 -0.54 -21.39
CA LEU A 178 -3.21 -0.63 -22.47
C LEU A 178 -3.27 0.64 -23.32
N CYS A 179 -3.19 1.81 -22.71
CA CYS A 179 -3.06 3.08 -23.44
C CYS A 179 -1.77 3.15 -24.27
N THR A 180 -0.65 2.65 -23.74
CA THR A 180 0.61 2.56 -24.48
C THR A 180 0.46 1.70 -25.70
N MET A 181 -0.12 0.51 -25.54
CA MET A 181 -0.37 -0.47 -26.63
C MET A 181 -1.36 0.06 -27.68
N ASN A 182 -2.27 0.95 -27.30
CA ASN A 182 -3.30 1.56 -28.15
C ASN A 182 -2.96 3.01 -28.57
N ASN A 183 -1.70 3.29 -28.78
CA ASN A 183 -1.24 4.60 -29.25
C ASN A 183 -1.83 5.80 -28.47
N GLY A 184 -1.90 5.67 -27.13
CA GLY A 184 -2.36 6.73 -26.24
C GLY A 184 -3.88 6.88 -26.10
N VAL A 185 -4.66 5.96 -26.65
CA VAL A 185 -6.12 5.95 -26.53
C VAL A 185 -6.55 4.92 -25.48
N ASP A 186 -7.33 5.36 -24.51
CA ASP A 186 -7.88 4.53 -23.45
C ASP A 186 -9.00 3.62 -23.96
N LEU A 187 -8.87 2.31 -23.77
CA LEU A 187 -9.83 1.32 -24.23
C LEU A 187 -11.20 1.42 -23.54
N THR A 188 -11.24 1.87 -22.28
CA THR A 188 -12.48 1.94 -21.49
C THR A 188 -13.35 3.12 -21.93
N THR A 189 -12.76 4.27 -22.22
CA THR A 189 -13.49 5.51 -22.53
C THR A 189 -13.43 5.90 -24.00
N ASN A 190 -12.58 5.24 -24.78
CA ASN A 190 -12.24 5.59 -26.16
C ASN A 190 -11.76 7.03 -26.33
N LYS A 191 -11.12 7.60 -25.29
CA LYS A 191 -10.56 8.93 -25.30
C LYS A 191 -9.04 8.88 -25.37
N ARG A 192 -8.45 9.83 -26.08
CA ARG A 192 -7.00 10.02 -26.09
C ARG A 192 -6.55 10.60 -24.75
N PHE A 193 -5.70 9.85 -24.04
CA PHE A 193 -5.13 10.26 -22.75
C PHE A 193 -3.71 10.83 -22.90
N THR A 194 -2.94 10.30 -23.85
CA THR A 194 -1.56 10.74 -24.11
C THR A 194 -1.33 10.98 -25.60
N LYS A 195 -0.19 11.53 -25.95
CA LYS A 195 0.17 11.81 -27.37
C LYS A 195 0.15 10.57 -28.24
N GLY A 196 0.44 9.42 -27.63
CA GLY A 196 0.63 8.17 -28.35
C GLY A 196 2.06 8.01 -28.85
N HIS A 197 2.51 6.76 -28.93
CA HIS A 197 3.88 6.39 -29.31
C HIS A 197 3.92 5.18 -30.24
N GLY A 198 2.87 4.99 -31.05
CA GLY A 198 2.66 3.85 -31.94
C GLY A 198 1.66 2.82 -31.40
N TYR A 199 1.19 1.95 -32.28
CA TYR A 199 0.35 0.83 -31.89
C TYR A 199 1.21 -0.39 -31.54
N PHE A 200 0.82 -1.18 -30.57
CA PHE A 200 1.54 -2.40 -30.16
C PHE A 200 1.79 -3.35 -31.32
N THR A 201 0.82 -3.49 -32.23
CA THR A 201 0.92 -4.32 -33.42
C THR A 201 2.04 -3.88 -34.39
N GLU A 202 2.49 -2.63 -34.30
CA GLU A 202 3.55 -2.05 -35.13
C GLU A 202 4.93 -2.07 -34.44
N MET A 203 5.01 -2.37 -33.14
CA MET A 203 6.25 -2.40 -32.35
C MET A 203 7.02 -3.69 -32.66
N GLU A 204 8.14 -3.60 -33.36
CA GLU A 204 8.89 -4.78 -33.82
C GLU A 204 9.69 -5.45 -32.71
N THR A 205 10.12 -4.72 -31.71
CA THR A 205 10.94 -5.20 -30.58
C THR A 205 10.27 -4.95 -29.24
N TYR A 206 10.68 -5.69 -28.22
CA TYR A 206 10.25 -5.44 -26.85
C TYR A 206 10.72 -4.06 -26.36
N GLU A 207 11.89 -3.63 -26.80
CA GLU A 207 12.49 -2.33 -26.50
C GLU A 207 11.63 -1.16 -27.04
N ASP A 208 10.95 -1.34 -28.17
CA ASP A 208 10.01 -0.35 -28.70
C ASP A 208 8.82 -0.16 -27.75
N LEU A 209 8.27 -1.28 -27.24
CA LEU A 209 7.19 -1.24 -26.24
C LEU A 209 7.65 -0.59 -24.95
N LEU A 210 8.83 -0.94 -24.45
CA LEU A 210 9.35 -0.40 -23.20
C LEU A 210 9.65 1.11 -23.33
N ALA A 211 10.17 1.55 -24.46
CA ALA A 211 10.38 2.97 -24.76
C ALA A 211 9.06 3.75 -24.89
N ALA A 212 8.03 3.14 -25.45
CA ALA A 212 6.69 3.72 -25.50
C ALA A 212 6.05 3.77 -24.09
N TRP A 213 6.23 2.73 -23.27
CA TRP A 213 5.83 2.69 -21.88
C TRP A 213 6.46 3.83 -21.07
N ASP A 214 7.79 3.98 -21.11
CA ASP A 214 8.51 5.03 -20.37
C ASP A 214 7.93 6.43 -20.68
N LYS A 215 7.70 6.72 -21.95
CA LYS A 215 7.12 8.00 -22.37
C LYS A 215 5.68 8.16 -21.87
N THR A 216 4.85 7.12 -21.99
CA THR A 216 3.43 7.17 -21.63
C THR A 216 3.25 7.33 -20.12
N VAL A 217 3.99 6.54 -19.31
CA VAL A 217 3.87 6.62 -17.84
C VAL A 217 4.36 7.97 -17.31
N ARG A 218 5.41 8.54 -17.87
CA ARG A 218 5.87 9.90 -17.52
C ARG A 218 4.83 10.97 -17.87
N GLU A 219 4.21 10.87 -19.02
CA GLU A 219 3.15 11.80 -19.43
C GLU A 219 1.93 11.69 -18.53
N MET A 220 1.48 10.48 -18.19
CA MET A 220 0.37 10.26 -17.28
C MET A 220 0.68 10.71 -15.85
N THR A 221 1.91 10.50 -15.37
CA THR A 221 2.38 11.02 -14.08
C THR A 221 2.32 12.54 -14.03
N ARG A 222 2.76 13.22 -15.09
CA ARG A 222 2.65 14.67 -15.20
C ARG A 222 1.19 15.15 -15.16
N TYR A 223 0.29 14.47 -15.86
CA TYR A 223 -1.14 14.83 -15.85
C TYR A 223 -1.76 14.63 -14.47
N SER A 224 -1.42 13.55 -13.75
CA SER A 224 -1.86 13.36 -12.39
C SER A 224 -1.45 14.51 -11.48
N VAL A 225 -0.20 14.96 -11.58
CA VAL A 225 0.32 16.12 -10.82
C VAL A 225 -0.44 17.41 -11.15
N ILE A 226 -0.73 17.65 -12.42
CA ILE A 226 -1.50 18.86 -12.83
C ILE A 226 -2.89 18.84 -12.20
N VAL A 227 -3.62 17.72 -12.30
CA VAL A 227 -4.94 17.55 -11.67
C VAL A 227 -4.88 17.77 -10.17
N GLU A 228 -3.90 17.17 -9.50
CA GLU A 228 -3.72 17.32 -8.05
C GLU A 228 -3.40 18.76 -7.64
N ASN A 229 -2.60 19.49 -8.41
CA ASN A 229 -2.31 20.90 -8.13
C ASN A 229 -3.57 21.77 -8.24
N PHE A 230 -4.45 21.50 -9.20
CA PHE A 230 -5.76 22.17 -9.28
C PHE A 230 -6.64 21.87 -8.07
N ILE A 231 -6.72 20.59 -7.65
CA ILE A 231 -7.47 20.19 -6.48
C ILE A 231 -6.92 20.86 -5.21
N ASP A 232 -5.60 20.89 -5.04
CA ASP A 232 -4.95 21.54 -3.90
C ASP A 232 -5.27 23.04 -3.84
N LYS A 233 -5.22 23.74 -4.98
CA LYS A 233 -5.54 25.16 -5.03
C LYS A 233 -7.02 25.46 -4.78
N ALA A 234 -7.91 24.63 -5.30
CA ALA A 234 -9.34 24.75 -4.99
C ALA A 234 -9.61 24.48 -3.49
N SER A 235 -8.99 23.44 -2.93
CA SER A 235 -9.14 23.11 -1.51
C SER A 235 -8.55 24.16 -0.57
N GLU A 236 -7.43 24.78 -0.94
CA GLU A 236 -6.84 25.90 -0.20
C GLU A 236 -7.79 27.09 -0.13
N ARG A 237 -8.47 27.42 -1.24
CA ARG A 237 -9.38 28.55 -1.33
C ARG A 237 -10.74 28.29 -0.68
N ASP A 238 -11.33 27.13 -0.96
CA ASP A 238 -12.77 26.91 -0.71
C ASP A 238 -13.02 26.06 0.57
N VAL A 239 -12.04 25.31 1.03
CA VAL A 239 -12.18 24.37 2.15
C VAL A 239 -10.95 24.47 3.07
N PRO A 240 -10.69 25.63 3.71
CA PRO A 240 -9.63 25.71 4.71
C PRO A 240 -9.98 24.81 5.89
N ASP A 241 -9.02 24.04 6.37
CA ASP A 241 -9.22 23.15 7.51
C ASP A 241 -8.71 23.83 8.78
N ILE A 242 -9.59 24.62 9.42
CA ILE A 242 -9.22 25.45 10.57
C ILE A 242 -8.88 24.60 11.79
N LEU A 243 -9.64 23.53 12.06
CA LEU A 243 -9.41 22.66 13.21
C LEU A 243 -8.08 21.90 13.07
N CYS A 244 -7.83 21.25 11.92
CA CYS A 244 -6.56 20.59 11.68
C CYS A 244 -5.39 21.56 11.72
N SER A 245 -5.58 22.80 11.21
CA SER A 245 -4.55 23.83 11.26
C SER A 245 -4.22 24.25 12.70
N ALA A 246 -5.22 24.38 13.56
CA ALA A 246 -5.00 24.72 14.97
C ALA A 246 -4.29 23.60 15.76
N LEU A 247 -4.42 22.34 15.31
CA LEU A 247 -3.81 21.16 15.93
C LEU A 247 -2.49 20.72 15.27
N THR A 248 -2.01 21.47 14.28
CA THR A 248 -0.76 21.18 13.58
C THR A 248 0.30 22.22 13.89
N ASP A 249 1.48 21.76 14.30
CA ASP A 249 2.61 22.61 14.63
C ASP A 249 2.95 23.59 13.52
N ASP A 250 3.36 24.80 13.92
CA ASP A 250 3.73 25.94 13.09
C ASP A 250 2.58 26.65 12.36
N CYS A 251 1.42 26.05 12.16
CA CYS A 251 0.31 26.70 11.44
C CYS A 251 -0.09 28.02 12.09
N ILE A 252 -0.26 28.06 13.41
CA ILE A 252 -0.59 29.29 14.17
C ILE A 252 0.60 30.28 14.11
N GLY A 253 1.82 29.79 14.38
CA GLY A 253 3.02 30.62 14.39
C GLY A 253 3.32 31.28 13.04
N ARG A 254 2.98 30.60 11.94
CA ARG A 254 3.14 31.12 10.57
C ARG A 254 1.94 31.96 10.08
N GLY A 255 0.81 31.92 10.81
CA GLY A 255 -0.44 32.55 10.38
C GLY A 255 -0.97 31.95 9.06
N LYS A 256 -0.82 30.63 8.86
CA LYS A 256 -1.23 29.91 7.66
C LYS A 256 -1.99 28.64 8.00
N THR A 257 -2.98 28.33 7.20
CA THR A 257 -3.65 27.04 7.30
C THR A 257 -2.71 25.89 6.85
N ILE A 258 -3.04 24.69 7.25
CA ILE A 258 -2.32 23.49 6.83
C ILE A 258 -2.25 23.35 5.29
N LYS A 259 -3.28 23.83 4.58
CA LYS A 259 -3.36 23.82 3.11
C LYS A 259 -2.54 24.92 2.43
N GLU A 260 -2.25 25.98 3.15
CA GLU A 260 -1.41 27.09 2.70
C GLU A 260 0.09 26.89 2.97
N GLY A 261 0.47 25.76 3.58
CA GLY A 261 1.84 25.44 3.96
C GLY A 261 2.20 25.92 5.37
N GLY A 262 1.25 25.88 6.29
CA GLY A 262 1.47 26.22 7.70
C GLY A 262 2.23 25.13 8.48
N ALA A 263 2.17 23.87 8.07
CA ALA A 263 2.82 22.76 8.75
C ALA A 263 4.36 22.78 8.63
N VAL A 264 5.05 22.01 9.48
CA VAL A 264 6.52 21.86 9.46
C VAL A 264 6.99 21.11 8.21
N TYR A 265 6.34 19.98 7.88
CA TYR A 265 6.66 19.12 6.74
C TYR A 265 5.50 19.04 5.76
N ASP A 266 5.80 18.97 4.48
CA ASP A 266 4.79 18.73 3.46
C ASP A 266 5.36 17.89 2.31
N PHE A 267 5.05 16.60 2.33
CA PHE A 267 5.39 15.67 1.26
C PHE A 267 4.13 14.91 0.85
N ILE A 268 4.04 14.57 -0.43
CA ILE A 268 2.91 13.83 -0.98
C ILE A 268 3.42 12.57 -1.67
N SER A 269 2.91 11.41 -1.28
CA SER A 269 3.16 10.20 -2.05
C SER A 269 2.19 10.10 -3.23
N GLY A 270 2.68 9.67 -4.38
CA GLY A 270 1.83 9.28 -5.49
C GLY A 270 1.01 8.03 -5.14
N LEU A 271 -0.16 7.90 -5.77
CA LEU A 271 -0.99 6.70 -5.66
C LEU A 271 -0.93 5.92 -6.97
N GLN A 272 -0.63 4.63 -6.91
CA GLN A 272 -0.67 3.74 -8.06
C GLN A 272 -1.26 2.39 -7.71
N VAL A 273 -1.79 1.71 -8.73
CA VAL A 273 -2.42 0.40 -8.60
C VAL A 273 -1.98 -0.53 -9.71
N GLY A 274 -1.96 -1.84 -9.43
CA GLY A 274 -1.73 -2.87 -10.42
C GLY A 274 -0.28 -3.02 -10.87
N ILE A 275 0.70 -2.70 -10.00
CA ILE A 275 2.13 -2.82 -10.33
C ILE A 275 2.48 -4.26 -10.73
N ALA A 276 2.00 -5.24 -9.97
CA ALA A 276 2.25 -6.66 -10.27
C ALA A 276 1.57 -7.10 -11.58
N ASN A 277 0.36 -6.63 -11.87
CA ASN A 277 -0.30 -6.91 -13.16
C ASN A 277 0.49 -6.33 -14.34
N MET A 278 1.02 -5.12 -14.20
CA MET A 278 1.89 -4.53 -15.21
C MET A 278 3.14 -5.38 -15.43
N ALA A 279 3.83 -5.78 -14.37
CA ALA A 279 5.03 -6.61 -14.47
C ALA A 279 4.76 -7.95 -15.14
N ASN A 280 3.69 -8.63 -14.72
CA ASN A 280 3.26 -9.90 -15.32
C ASN A 280 2.88 -9.72 -16.79
N SER A 281 2.23 -8.60 -17.14
CA SER A 281 1.89 -8.27 -18.54
C SER A 281 3.15 -8.07 -19.39
N LEU A 282 4.11 -7.31 -18.91
CA LEU A 282 5.39 -7.08 -19.60
C LEU A 282 6.18 -8.39 -19.75
N ALA A 283 6.20 -9.24 -18.72
CA ALA A 283 6.85 -10.54 -18.77
C ALA A 283 6.19 -11.49 -19.78
N ALA A 284 4.86 -11.52 -19.80
CA ALA A 284 4.11 -12.32 -20.76
C ALA A 284 4.35 -11.86 -22.22
N ILE A 285 4.26 -10.55 -22.46
CA ILE A 285 4.54 -9.98 -23.79
C ILE A 285 5.98 -10.29 -24.20
N LYS A 286 6.96 -10.00 -23.34
CA LYS A 286 8.37 -10.24 -23.66
C LYS A 286 8.61 -11.68 -24.01
N LYS A 287 8.18 -12.62 -23.17
CA LYS A 287 8.44 -14.04 -23.35
C LYS A 287 7.68 -14.63 -24.53
N LEU A 288 6.36 -14.49 -24.55
CA LEU A 288 5.51 -15.23 -25.49
C LEU A 288 5.43 -14.59 -26.88
N VAL A 289 5.56 -13.25 -26.96
CA VAL A 289 5.47 -12.54 -28.25
C VAL A 289 6.85 -12.33 -28.86
N TYR A 290 7.82 -11.82 -28.10
CA TYR A 290 9.11 -11.42 -28.66
C TYR A 290 10.17 -12.51 -28.59
N ASP A 291 10.39 -13.15 -27.42
CA ASP A 291 11.47 -14.12 -27.24
C ASP A 291 11.13 -15.48 -27.87
N GLU A 292 9.99 -16.08 -27.49
CA GLU A 292 9.57 -17.43 -27.94
C GLU A 292 8.69 -17.41 -29.20
N LYS A 293 8.10 -16.28 -29.56
CA LYS A 293 7.22 -16.08 -30.74
C LYS A 293 6.09 -17.10 -30.83
N LYS A 294 5.52 -17.50 -29.68
CA LYS A 294 4.39 -18.44 -29.60
C LYS A 294 3.07 -17.81 -30.04
N ILE A 295 2.92 -16.53 -29.81
CA ILE A 295 1.76 -15.73 -30.22
C ILE A 295 2.24 -14.45 -30.92
N THR A 296 1.48 -13.97 -31.91
CA THR A 296 1.79 -12.70 -32.55
C THR A 296 1.25 -11.54 -31.76
N ARG A 297 1.73 -10.35 -32.06
CA ARG A 297 1.22 -9.10 -31.46
C ARG A 297 -0.27 -8.91 -31.75
N GLU A 298 -0.69 -9.21 -32.99
CA GLU A 298 -2.07 -9.14 -33.42
C GLU A 298 -2.96 -10.14 -32.69
N GLN A 299 -2.50 -11.38 -32.51
CA GLN A 299 -3.24 -12.42 -31.77
C GLN A 299 -3.43 -11.99 -30.31
N LEU A 300 -2.38 -11.53 -29.62
CA LEU A 300 -2.48 -11.03 -28.24
C LEU A 300 -3.43 -9.82 -28.15
N TRP A 301 -3.29 -8.86 -29.05
CA TRP A 301 -4.12 -7.67 -29.05
C TRP A 301 -5.61 -7.99 -29.26
N ASN A 302 -5.91 -8.86 -30.21
CA ASN A 302 -7.28 -9.33 -30.47
C ASN A 302 -7.85 -10.10 -29.28
N ALA A 303 -7.04 -10.93 -28.60
CA ALA A 303 -7.46 -11.65 -27.40
C ALA A 303 -7.83 -10.70 -26.26
N ILE A 304 -7.06 -9.61 -26.07
CA ILE A 304 -7.37 -8.56 -25.07
C ILE A 304 -8.68 -7.83 -25.41
N LEU A 305 -8.88 -7.46 -26.67
CA LEU A 305 -10.09 -6.78 -27.12
C LEU A 305 -11.34 -7.63 -26.99
N ASP A 306 -11.19 -8.95 -27.14
CA ASP A 306 -12.26 -9.96 -27.00
C ASP A 306 -12.49 -10.39 -25.54
N ASP A 307 -11.73 -9.86 -24.59
CA ASP A 307 -11.74 -10.31 -23.19
C ASP A 307 -11.58 -11.83 -23.04
N PHE A 308 -10.77 -12.44 -23.92
CA PHE A 308 -10.50 -13.89 -23.94
C PHE A 308 -11.76 -14.77 -24.06
N GLN A 309 -12.84 -14.30 -24.72
CA GLN A 309 -14.12 -15.02 -24.74
C GLN A 309 -14.15 -16.14 -25.80
N SER A 310 -13.57 -15.94 -26.97
CA SER A 310 -13.56 -16.96 -28.01
C SER A 310 -12.65 -18.15 -27.65
N PRO A 311 -12.91 -19.37 -28.16
CA PRO A 311 -12.09 -20.55 -27.84
C PRO A 311 -10.61 -20.36 -28.16
N GLU A 312 -10.28 -19.70 -29.27
CA GLU A 312 -8.90 -19.41 -29.67
C GLU A 312 -8.24 -18.46 -28.64
N ASN A 313 -8.93 -17.41 -28.22
CA ASN A 313 -8.42 -16.43 -27.27
C ASN A 313 -8.33 -16.98 -25.83
N LYS A 314 -9.17 -17.96 -25.47
CA LYS A 314 -9.00 -18.74 -24.22
C LYS A 314 -7.70 -19.53 -24.18
N ASN A 315 -7.30 -20.15 -25.28
CA ASN A 315 -6.01 -20.83 -25.35
C ASN A 315 -4.86 -19.83 -25.14
N ILE A 316 -4.97 -18.61 -25.69
CA ILE A 316 -4.00 -17.54 -25.45
C ILE A 316 -3.99 -17.17 -23.97
N GLN A 317 -5.15 -17.00 -23.32
CA GLN A 317 -5.24 -16.72 -21.88
C GLN A 317 -4.58 -17.82 -21.04
N GLU A 318 -4.79 -19.08 -21.36
CA GLU A 318 -4.13 -20.21 -20.69
C GLU A 318 -2.60 -20.13 -20.82
N MET A 319 -2.08 -19.85 -22.03
CA MET A 319 -0.64 -19.64 -22.23
C MET A 319 -0.11 -18.44 -21.40
N LEU A 320 -0.85 -17.32 -21.36
CA LEU A 320 -0.49 -16.16 -20.54
C LEU A 320 -0.46 -16.50 -19.06
N ASN A 321 -1.37 -17.34 -18.57
CA ASN A 321 -1.45 -17.72 -17.16
C ASN A 321 -0.39 -18.74 -16.75
N ASP A 322 -0.15 -19.76 -17.58
CA ASP A 322 0.60 -20.94 -17.18
C ASP A 322 2.07 -20.93 -17.67
N GLU A 323 2.35 -20.29 -18.81
CA GLU A 323 3.68 -20.30 -19.39
C GLU A 323 4.47 -19.01 -19.15
N ALA A 324 3.79 -17.88 -18.94
CA ALA A 324 4.47 -16.62 -18.65
C ALA A 324 4.95 -16.56 -17.19
N PRO A 325 6.19 -16.11 -16.93
CA PRO A 325 6.69 -15.93 -15.59
C PRO A 325 5.90 -14.85 -14.84
N LYS A 326 5.75 -15.02 -13.54
CA LYS A 326 4.95 -14.13 -12.71
C LYS A 326 5.79 -13.55 -11.57
N TYR A 327 5.65 -12.25 -11.34
CA TYR A 327 6.22 -11.56 -10.20
C TYR A 327 5.74 -12.17 -8.87
N GLY A 328 6.65 -12.27 -7.91
CA GLY A 328 6.38 -12.83 -6.60
C GLY A 328 6.87 -14.28 -6.42
N ASN A 329 7.60 -14.84 -7.41
CA ASN A 329 8.10 -16.21 -7.39
C ASN A 329 9.63 -16.34 -7.34
N ASP A 330 10.34 -15.25 -7.02
CA ASP A 330 11.82 -15.17 -7.05
C ASP A 330 12.38 -15.49 -8.44
N ASP A 331 11.69 -15.04 -9.48
CA ASP A 331 12.10 -15.19 -10.87
C ASP A 331 12.58 -13.85 -11.41
N ASP A 332 13.89 -13.76 -11.67
CA ASP A 332 14.54 -12.54 -12.16
C ASP A 332 13.97 -12.05 -13.49
N TYR A 333 13.42 -12.94 -14.30
CA TYR A 333 12.83 -12.56 -15.57
C TYR A 333 11.61 -11.63 -15.37
N ALA A 334 10.70 -11.97 -14.45
CA ALA A 334 9.54 -11.15 -14.14
C ALA A 334 9.87 -10.01 -13.14
N ASP A 335 10.69 -10.31 -12.14
CA ASP A 335 10.96 -9.39 -11.04
C ASP A 335 11.80 -8.18 -11.47
N ASN A 336 12.73 -8.33 -12.43
CA ASN A 336 13.50 -7.20 -12.94
C ASN A 336 12.66 -6.27 -13.82
N LEU A 337 11.63 -6.79 -14.49
CA LEU A 337 10.73 -5.96 -15.32
C LEU A 337 9.86 -5.03 -14.48
N ILE A 338 9.45 -5.45 -13.27
CA ILE A 338 8.72 -4.54 -12.37
C ILE A 338 9.61 -3.37 -11.92
N VAL A 339 10.88 -3.64 -11.64
CA VAL A 339 11.85 -2.61 -11.22
C VAL A 339 12.04 -1.61 -12.35
N GLU A 340 12.34 -2.08 -13.56
CA GLU A 340 12.60 -1.24 -14.73
C GLU A 340 11.39 -0.36 -15.07
N ALA A 341 10.21 -0.96 -15.16
CA ALA A 341 8.99 -0.25 -15.51
C ALA A 341 8.53 0.74 -14.42
N TYR A 342 8.75 0.40 -13.14
CA TYR A 342 8.36 1.26 -12.04
C TYR A 342 9.34 2.42 -11.80
N ASP A 343 10.62 2.23 -12.09
CA ASP A 343 11.62 3.30 -11.99
C ASP A 343 11.26 4.51 -12.88
N SER A 344 10.65 4.30 -14.04
CA SER A 344 10.14 5.38 -14.90
C SER A 344 9.16 6.30 -14.16
N TYR A 345 8.27 5.72 -13.36
CA TYR A 345 7.34 6.47 -12.51
C TYR A 345 8.05 7.13 -11.32
N ILE A 346 8.92 6.40 -10.60
CA ILE A 346 9.67 6.93 -9.45
C ILE A 346 10.50 8.13 -9.87
N ASP A 347 11.20 8.01 -10.99
CA ASP A 347 12.07 9.09 -11.50
C ASP A 347 11.29 10.29 -12.03
N GLU A 348 10.06 10.09 -12.47
CA GLU A 348 9.24 11.20 -12.95
C GLU A 348 8.56 11.96 -11.80
N ILE A 349 7.89 11.25 -10.87
CA ILE A 349 7.09 11.89 -9.82
C ILE A 349 7.91 12.82 -8.91
N LYS A 350 9.16 12.46 -8.61
CA LYS A 350 10.06 13.26 -7.78
C LYS A 350 10.47 14.61 -8.37
N LYS A 351 10.25 14.82 -9.67
CA LYS A 351 10.58 16.09 -10.35
C LYS A 351 9.58 17.19 -10.05
N TYR A 352 8.42 16.84 -9.52
CA TYR A 352 7.32 17.78 -9.40
C TYR A 352 7.12 18.28 -7.97
N PRO A 353 7.21 19.60 -7.74
CA PRO A 353 6.80 20.20 -6.49
C PRO A 353 5.28 20.09 -6.32
N ASN A 354 4.82 20.12 -5.06
CA ASN A 354 3.42 20.36 -4.76
C ASN A 354 3.13 21.87 -4.61
N THR A 355 1.89 22.24 -4.39
CA THR A 355 1.47 23.66 -4.33
C THR A 355 2.01 24.43 -3.12
N ARG A 356 2.59 23.74 -2.11
CA ARG A 356 3.18 24.34 -0.89
C ARG A 356 4.69 24.48 -0.95
N TYR A 357 5.33 24.06 -2.03
CA TYR A 357 6.76 24.24 -2.24
C TYR A 357 7.17 25.71 -2.09
N ASN A 358 8.25 25.99 -1.34
CA ASN A 358 8.73 27.35 -1.02
C ASN A 358 7.72 28.25 -0.29
N ARG A 359 6.67 27.69 0.34
CA ARG A 359 5.69 28.46 1.12
C ARG A 359 5.91 28.37 2.64
N GLY A 360 6.93 27.68 3.09
CA GLY A 360 7.33 27.55 4.49
C GLY A 360 7.62 26.15 4.96
N PRO A 361 6.88 25.10 4.58
CA PRO A 361 7.18 23.74 5.03
C PRO A 361 8.47 23.21 4.43
N ILE A 362 9.12 22.29 5.15
CA ILE A 362 10.22 21.47 4.64
C ILE A 362 9.61 20.46 3.66
N GLY A 363 10.25 20.27 2.51
CA GLY A 363 9.79 19.39 1.46
C GLY A 363 9.03 20.14 0.38
N GLY A 364 7.71 20.03 0.34
CA GLY A 364 6.90 20.59 -0.75
C GLY A 364 7.05 19.86 -2.07
N ILE A 365 7.42 18.57 -2.02
CA ILE A 365 7.69 17.70 -3.18
C ILE A 365 6.88 16.42 -3.12
N ARG A 366 7.04 15.59 -4.16
CA ARG A 366 6.39 14.30 -4.28
C ARG A 366 7.40 13.17 -4.31
N TYR A 367 7.02 12.02 -3.78
CA TYR A 367 7.75 10.77 -3.89
C TYR A 367 6.79 9.61 -4.26
N ALA A 368 7.34 8.47 -4.60
CA ALA A 368 6.54 7.29 -4.90
C ALA A 368 6.01 6.63 -3.61
N GLY A 369 4.87 5.96 -3.72
CA GLY A 369 4.28 5.09 -2.74
C GLY A 369 3.42 4.06 -3.45
N THR A 370 3.11 2.93 -2.85
CA THR A 370 2.34 1.84 -3.47
C THR A 370 0.98 1.64 -2.83
N SER A 371 0.51 2.60 -2.05
CA SER A 371 -0.81 2.53 -1.45
C SER A 371 -1.90 2.60 -2.50
N SER A 372 -2.85 1.69 -2.43
CA SER A 372 -3.98 1.65 -3.35
C SER A 372 -5.33 2.02 -2.71
N ILE A 373 -5.36 2.28 -1.39
CA ILE A 373 -6.58 2.66 -0.64
C ILE A 373 -7.78 1.72 -0.97
N SER A 374 -7.56 0.41 -1.09
CA SER A 374 -8.53 -0.56 -1.64
C SER A 374 -9.13 -0.20 -3.02
N ALA A 375 -8.57 0.82 -3.68
CA ALA A 375 -9.01 1.24 -5.01
C ALA A 375 -8.64 0.24 -6.11
N ASN A 376 -7.80 -0.75 -5.82
CA ASN A 376 -7.48 -1.86 -6.71
C ASN A 376 -8.74 -2.57 -7.24
N VAL A 377 -9.80 -2.69 -6.43
CA VAL A 377 -11.10 -3.22 -6.86
C VAL A 377 -11.77 -2.26 -7.85
N GLY A 378 -12.03 -1.02 -7.45
CA GLY A 378 -12.70 -0.03 -8.31
C GLY A 378 -11.89 0.34 -9.56
N GLN A 379 -10.57 0.41 -9.47
CA GLN A 379 -9.71 0.63 -10.62
C GLN A 379 -9.68 -0.57 -11.57
N GLY A 380 -9.77 -1.79 -11.03
CA GLY A 380 -9.94 -3.01 -11.83
C GLY A 380 -11.24 -3.02 -12.60
N MET A 381 -12.37 -2.62 -11.97
CA MET A 381 -13.67 -2.46 -12.65
C MET A 381 -13.61 -1.50 -13.84
N GLY A 382 -12.74 -0.51 -13.81
CA GLY A 382 -12.51 0.45 -14.89
C GLY A 382 -11.39 0.05 -15.87
N THR A 383 -10.89 -1.19 -15.82
CA THR A 383 -9.77 -1.65 -16.64
C THR A 383 -10.19 -2.87 -17.47
N MET A 384 -9.94 -2.81 -18.77
CA MET A 384 -10.17 -3.90 -19.71
C MET A 384 -9.23 -5.08 -19.45
N ALA A 385 -9.38 -6.19 -20.18
CA ALA A 385 -8.48 -7.34 -20.11
C ALA A 385 -7.02 -6.94 -20.30
N THR A 386 -6.10 -7.66 -19.65
CA THR A 386 -4.68 -7.29 -19.61
C THR A 386 -3.78 -8.45 -20.05
N PRO A 387 -2.58 -8.17 -20.59
CA PRO A 387 -1.69 -9.18 -21.14
C PRO A 387 -1.17 -10.21 -20.13
N ASP A 388 -1.39 -10.03 -18.83
CA ASP A 388 -1.08 -11.02 -17.80
C ASP A 388 -2.10 -12.16 -17.67
N GLY A 389 -3.17 -12.13 -18.51
CA GLY A 389 -4.26 -13.10 -18.52
C GLY A 389 -5.49 -12.71 -17.67
N ARG A 390 -5.48 -11.50 -17.05
CA ARG A 390 -6.61 -11.00 -16.25
C ARG A 390 -7.77 -10.57 -17.17
N ASN A 391 -8.99 -11.00 -16.84
CA ASN A 391 -10.19 -10.55 -17.54
C ASN A 391 -10.53 -9.08 -17.24
N ALA A 392 -11.31 -8.49 -18.13
CA ALA A 392 -11.85 -7.15 -17.93
C ALA A 392 -12.67 -7.07 -16.62
N HIS A 393 -12.60 -5.91 -15.96
CA HIS A 393 -13.39 -5.60 -14.78
C HIS A 393 -13.05 -6.37 -13.50
N GLU A 394 -12.09 -7.31 -13.53
CA GLU A 394 -11.58 -7.96 -12.32
C GLU A 394 -10.70 -7.03 -11.48
N PRO A 395 -10.61 -7.25 -10.15
CA PRO A 395 -9.70 -6.50 -9.30
C PRO A 395 -8.24 -6.57 -9.76
N LEU A 396 -7.51 -5.47 -9.56
CA LEU A 396 -6.06 -5.41 -9.74
C LEU A 396 -5.33 -5.85 -8.48
N ALA A 397 -4.04 -6.15 -8.60
CA ALA A 397 -3.18 -6.41 -7.46
C ALA A 397 -3.05 -5.15 -6.57
N GLU A 398 -3.05 -5.36 -5.27
CA GLU A 398 -2.88 -4.31 -4.27
C GLU A 398 -1.40 -4.05 -3.94
N GLY A 399 -1.03 -2.79 -3.86
CA GLY A 399 0.32 -2.37 -3.48
C GLY A 399 1.42 -3.04 -4.31
N CYS A 400 2.38 -3.65 -3.63
CA CYS A 400 3.44 -4.48 -4.22
C CYS A 400 3.20 -5.99 -4.04
N SER A 401 2.01 -6.39 -3.59
CA SER A 401 1.66 -7.80 -3.49
C SER A 401 1.64 -8.46 -4.87
N PRO A 402 1.99 -9.73 -4.99
CA PRO A 402 1.78 -10.48 -6.24
C PRO A 402 0.32 -10.40 -6.71
N ALA A 403 0.09 -10.53 -8.00
CA ALA A 403 -1.27 -10.65 -8.53
C ALA A 403 -1.96 -11.89 -7.94
N HIS A 404 -3.29 -11.84 -7.87
CA HIS A 404 -4.05 -12.90 -7.19
C HIS A 404 -3.77 -14.27 -7.79
N ASN A 405 -3.45 -15.24 -6.94
CA ASN A 405 -3.14 -16.64 -7.28
C ASN A 405 -1.88 -16.84 -8.16
N THR A 406 -0.99 -15.87 -8.28
CA THR A 406 0.24 -16.02 -9.08
C THR A 406 1.48 -16.37 -8.27
N ASP A 407 1.45 -16.23 -6.93
CA ASP A 407 2.52 -16.53 -6.00
C ASP A 407 2.59 -18.04 -5.67
N LYS A 408 3.21 -18.83 -6.54
CA LYS A 408 3.27 -20.30 -6.45
C LYS A 408 4.40 -20.83 -5.56
N ASN A 409 5.48 -20.05 -5.37
CA ASN A 409 6.71 -20.49 -4.71
C ASN A 409 6.79 -20.14 -3.22
N GLY A 410 5.66 -19.70 -2.63
CA GLY A 410 5.52 -19.45 -1.20
C GLY A 410 6.09 -18.10 -0.73
N PRO A 411 5.95 -17.80 0.58
CA PRO A 411 6.20 -16.45 1.13
C PRO A 411 7.65 -16.00 1.03
N THR A 412 8.62 -16.92 1.08
CA THR A 412 10.04 -16.59 0.94
C THR A 412 10.35 -16.04 -0.46
N ALA A 413 9.78 -16.64 -1.50
CA ALA A 413 9.95 -16.18 -2.87
C ALA A 413 9.32 -14.79 -3.06
N VAL A 414 8.14 -14.55 -2.49
CA VAL A 414 7.50 -13.24 -2.50
C VAL A 414 8.40 -12.18 -1.87
N PHE A 415 8.99 -12.45 -0.71
CA PHE A 415 9.89 -11.51 -0.03
C PHE A 415 11.14 -11.19 -0.86
N LYS A 416 11.70 -12.19 -1.53
CA LYS A 416 12.84 -11.99 -2.43
C LYS A 416 12.46 -11.16 -3.66
N SER A 417 11.32 -11.43 -4.28
CA SER A 417 10.82 -10.61 -5.39
C SER A 417 10.66 -9.15 -5.00
N ILE A 418 10.04 -8.88 -3.83
CA ILE A 418 9.84 -7.52 -3.33
C ILE A 418 11.16 -6.84 -2.98
N SER A 419 12.15 -7.59 -2.47
CA SER A 419 13.46 -7.03 -2.12
C SER A 419 14.23 -6.47 -3.33
N LYS A 420 13.84 -6.85 -4.54
CA LYS A 420 14.40 -6.29 -5.78
C LYS A 420 13.87 -4.89 -6.09
N LEU A 421 12.69 -4.53 -5.54
CA LEU A 421 12.20 -3.15 -5.60
C LEU A 421 13.07 -2.23 -4.75
N ARG A 422 13.28 -1.02 -5.23
CA ARG A 422 14.04 0.01 -4.50
C ARG A 422 13.18 0.64 -3.42
N THR A 423 12.91 -0.11 -2.35
CA THR A 423 11.98 0.30 -1.28
C THR A 423 12.39 1.60 -0.61
N GLU A 424 13.68 1.91 -0.57
CA GLU A 424 14.22 3.16 -0.06
C GLU A 424 13.82 4.40 -0.88
N LYS A 425 13.41 4.21 -2.15
CA LYS A 425 12.89 5.28 -3.03
C LYS A 425 11.36 5.39 -3.01
N ILE A 426 10.71 4.47 -2.31
CA ILE A 426 9.25 4.38 -2.24
C ILE A 426 8.80 4.81 -0.83
N THR A 427 9.20 6.01 -0.42
CA THR A 427 8.96 6.56 0.93
C THR A 427 7.49 6.64 1.31
N GLY A 428 6.60 6.75 0.33
CA GLY A 428 5.15 6.81 0.56
C GLY A 428 4.50 5.50 0.99
N GLY A 429 5.29 4.45 1.21
CA GLY A 429 4.84 3.14 1.67
C GLY A 429 4.90 2.05 0.61
N VAL A 430 5.30 0.87 1.03
CA VAL A 430 5.36 -0.35 0.20
C VAL A 430 4.46 -1.40 0.81
N LEU A 431 3.21 -1.46 0.35
CA LEU A 431 2.20 -2.37 0.89
C LEU A 431 2.46 -3.80 0.42
N LEU A 432 2.57 -4.71 1.37
CA LEU A 432 2.61 -6.16 1.11
C LEU A 432 1.58 -6.89 1.96
N ASN A 433 0.68 -7.61 1.30
CA ASN A 433 -0.20 -8.61 1.90
C ASN A 433 0.37 -10.01 1.70
N GLN A 434 0.55 -10.74 2.80
CA GLN A 434 0.86 -12.17 2.80
C GLN A 434 -0.39 -12.97 3.20
N LYS A 435 -0.56 -14.12 2.55
CA LYS A 435 -1.65 -15.04 2.83
C LYS A 435 -1.09 -16.32 3.42
N MET A 436 -1.62 -16.75 4.56
CA MET A 436 -1.23 -17.99 5.24
C MET A 436 -2.47 -18.75 5.69
N THR A 437 -2.37 -20.07 5.76
CA THR A 437 -3.42 -20.88 6.37
C THR A 437 -3.20 -20.96 7.89
N PRO A 438 -4.26 -21.09 8.70
CA PRO A 438 -4.12 -21.25 10.15
C PRO A 438 -3.25 -22.44 10.55
N GLN A 439 -3.25 -23.51 9.74
CA GLN A 439 -2.43 -24.71 9.96
C GLN A 439 -0.92 -24.40 9.92
N MET A 440 -0.51 -23.40 9.13
CA MET A 440 0.90 -22.97 9.06
C MET A 440 1.41 -22.36 10.37
N LEU A 441 0.54 -22.01 11.32
CA LEU A 441 0.89 -21.43 12.62
C LEU A 441 0.42 -22.28 13.80
N SER A 442 0.12 -23.56 13.57
CA SER A 442 -0.46 -24.46 14.58
C SER A 442 0.54 -24.93 15.65
N THR A 443 1.84 -24.83 15.41
CA THR A 443 2.89 -25.27 16.33
C THR A 443 3.84 -24.13 16.69
N GLU A 444 4.50 -24.24 17.86
CA GLU A 444 5.53 -23.27 18.27
C GLU A 444 6.69 -23.18 17.26
N GLU A 445 7.11 -24.32 16.70
CA GLU A 445 8.15 -24.35 15.67
C GLU A 445 7.75 -23.51 14.44
N ASN A 446 6.50 -23.61 14.00
CA ASN A 446 6.00 -22.85 12.85
C ASN A 446 5.88 -21.35 13.15
N LYS A 447 5.52 -20.96 14.37
CA LYS A 447 5.54 -19.55 14.81
C LYS A 447 6.95 -18.99 14.79
N GLN A 448 7.94 -19.75 15.28
CA GLN A 448 9.35 -19.39 15.22
C GLN A 448 9.84 -19.24 13.77
N LYS A 449 9.38 -20.10 12.85
CA LYS A 449 9.67 -19.96 11.42
C LYS A 449 9.07 -18.66 10.84
N LEU A 450 7.86 -18.29 11.23
CA LEU A 450 7.28 -17.00 10.83
C LEU A 450 8.08 -15.82 11.39
N GLU A 451 8.46 -15.87 12.68
CA GLU A 451 9.34 -14.86 13.28
C GLU A 451 10.63 -14.70 12.48
N LEU A 452 11.32 -15.80 12.20
CA LEU A 452 12.57 -15.80 11.44
C LEU A 452 12.37 -15.25 10.00
N LEU A 453 11.27 -15.62 9.38
CA LEU A 453 10.90 -15.14 8.05
C LEU A 453 10.72 -13.61 8.03
N ILE A 454 9.98 -13.06 8.99
CA ILE A 454 9.76 -11.61 9.13
C ILE A 454 11.08 -10.88 9.44
N ARG A 455 11.88 -11.41 10.39
CA ARG A 455 13.19 -10.84 10.72
C ARG A 455 14.14 -10.84 9.52
N THR A 456 14.13 -11.91 8.73
CA THR A 456 14.94 -12.00 7.50
C THR A 456 14.48 -10.97 6.47
N PHE A 457 13.17 -10.85 6.26
CA PHE A 457 12.60 -9.87 5.33
C PHE A 457 13.00 -8.44 5.70
N PHE A 458 12.90 -8.07 6.97
CA PHE A 458 13.20 -6.71 7.40
C PHE A 458 14.72 -6.45 7.51
N ASN A 459 15.47 -7.36 8.15
CA ASN A 459 16.87 -7.11 8.47
C ASN A 459 17.83 -7.41 7.32
N ARG A 460 17.45 -8.28 6.35
CA ARG A 460 18.33 -8.73 5.27
C ARG A 460 17.84 -8.34 3.90
N LEU A 461 16.54 -8.36 3.68
CA LEU A 461 15.91 -8.07 2.40
C LEU A 461 15.36 -6.65 2.31
N HIS A 462 15.58 -5.82 3.34
CA HIS A 462 15.16 -4.42 3.37
C HIS A 462 13.68 -4.18 3.08
N GLY A 463 12.82 -5.13 3.51
CA GLY A 463 11.37 -4.98 3.40
C GLY A 463 10.87 -3.74 4.14
N TYR A 464 9.88 -3.08 3.58
CA TYR A 464 9.30 -1.87 4.17
C TYR A 464 8.15 -2.18 5.14
N HIS A 465 7.22 -3.04 4.71
CA HIS A 465 5.98 -3.36 5.41
C HIS A 465 5.52 -4.77 5.07
N VAL A 466 4.86 -5.42 6.01
CA VAL A 466 4.13 -6.67 5.78
C VAL A 466 2.93 -6.78 6.71
N GLN A 467 1.84 -7.33 6.20
CA GLN A 467 0.67 -7.73 6.97
C GLN A 467 0.15 -9.08 6.49
N TYR A 468 -0.60 -9.78 7.36
CA TYR A 468 -0.97 -11.17 7.12
C TYR A 468 -2.48 -11.37 7.13
N ASN A 469 -3.00 -12.04 6.09
CA ASN A 469 -4.30 -12.70 6.10
C ASN A 469 -4.09 -14.16 6.50
N ILE A 470 -4.55 -14.56 7.69
CA ILE A 470 -4.42 -15.93 8.19
C ILE A 470 -5.81 -16.55 8.15
N VAL A 471 -6.17 -17.05 6.98
CA VAL A 471 -7.48 -17.64 6.70
C VAL A 471 -7.34 -18.74 5.64
N SER A 472 -8.11 -19.82 5.77
CA SER A 472 -8.06 -20.90 4.78
C SER A 472 -8.86 -20.56 3.52
N LYS A 473 -8.47 -21.16 2.39
CA LYS A 473 -9.19 -21.03 1.13
C LYS A 473 -10.64 -21.54 1.27
N GLU A 474 -10.81 -22.62 2.00
CA GLU A 474 -12.11 -23.26 2.26
C GLU A 474 -13.03 -22.30 3.01
N THR A 475 -12.52 -21.63 4.05
CA THR A 475 -13.26 -20.61 4.80
C THR A 475 -13.69 -19.45 3.90
N LEU A 476 -12.81 -18.97 3.02
CA LEU A 476 -13.14 -17.88 2.09
C LEU A 476 -14.21 -18.29 1.08
N ILE A 477 -14.11 -19.52 0.52
CA ILE A 477 -15.11 -20.06 -0.42
C ILE A 477 -16.47 -20.23 0.25
N ASP A 478 -16.47 -20.75 1.49
CA ASP A 478 -17.71 -20.92 2.25
C ASP A 478 -18.34 -19.56 2.61
N ALA A 479 -17.53 -18.61 3.03
CA ALA A 479 -18.00 -17.24 3.32
C ALA A 479 -18.60 -16.52 2.10
N GLN A 480 -18.11 -16.81 0.89
CA GLN A 480 -18.72 -16.30 -0.34
C GLN A 480 -20.10 -16.88 -0.60
N LYS A 481 -20.33 -18.14 -0.22
CA LYS A 481 -21.60 -18.86 -0.44
C LYS A 481 -22.58 -18.65 0.71
N HIS A 482 -22.08 -18.55 1.92
CA HIS A 482 -22.82 -18.51 3.18
C HIS A 482 -22.33 -17.39 4.10
N PRO A 483 -22.38 -16.10 3.68
CA PRO A 483 -21.84 -14.98 4.46
C PRO A 483 -22.48 -14.83 5.84
N GLU A 484 -23.71 -15.32 6.03
CA GLU A 484 -24.42 -15.33 7.30
C GLU A 484 -23.75 -16.18 8.38
N ASN A 485 -22.93 -17.18 7.99
CA ASN A 485 -22.20 -18.05 8.90
C ASN A 485 -20.83 -17.49 9.30
N HIS A 486 -20.38 -16.40 8.63
CA HIS A 486 -19.02 -15.85 8.76
C HIS A 486 -19.04 -14.35 9.13
N LYS A 487 -19.97 -13.95 9.99
CA LYS A 487 -20.15 -12.52 10.38
C LYS A 487 -18.92 -11.91 11.06
N ASP A 488 -18.10 -12.75 11.72
CA ASP A 488 -16.89 -12.35 12.42
C ASP A 488 -15.63 -12.51 11.55
N LEU A 489 -15.76 -12.94 10.31
CA LEU A 489 -14.63 -13.07 9.39
C LEU A 489 -14.19 -11.69 8.92
N ILE A 490 -12.95 -11.36 9.20
CA ILE A 490 -12.31 -10.14 8.75
C ILE A 490 -11.18 -10.50 7.80
N VAL A 491 -11.19 -9.89 6.62
CA VAL A 491 -10.16 -10.09 5.59
C VAL A 491 -9.57 -8.75 5.20
N ARG A 492 -8.26 -8.64 5.19
CA ARG A 492 -7.60 -7.44 4.69
C ARG A 492 -7.61 -7.39 3.16
N VAL A 493 -8.07 -6.25 2.67
CA VAL A 493 -8.03 -5.90 1.25
C VAL A 493 -7.18 -4.64 1.13
N ALA A 494 -6.04 -4.72 0.50
CA ALA A 494 -5.02 -3.68 0.55
C ALA A 494 -4.59 -3.41 2.01
N GLY A 495 -4.57 -2.18 2.50
CA GLY A 495 -4.20 -1.82 3.87
C GLY A 495 -5.34 -1.80 4.87
N TYR A 496 -6.50 -2.36 4.56
CA TYR A 496 -7.71 -2.36 5.41
C TYR A 496 -8.32 -3.74 5.55
N SER A 497 -9.18 -3.82 6.54
CA SER A 497 -9.99 -5.00 6.81
C SER A 497 -11.45 -4.71 6.59
#